data_f49c383ff9563f4e514a0e9060d1202c
#
_entry.id   f49c383ff9563f4e514a0e9060d1202c
#
_cell.length_a   1.000
_cell.length_b   1.000
_cell.length_c   1.000
_cell.angle_alpha   90.00
_cell.angle_beta   90.00
_cell.angle_gamma   90.00
#
_symmetry.space_group_name_H-M   'P 1'
#
loop_
_entity.id
_entity.type
_entity.pdbx_description
1 polymer ?
#
loop_
_entity_poly.entity_id
_entity_poly.type
_entity_poly.pdbx_seq_one_letter_code
_entity_poly.pdbx_strand_id
1 'polypeptide(L)'
;MAKVIEGLYYSESHEYVRVEGDFGFVGITDYAQNALGNVVYVDMPEVDDEVVAGEEFGAVESVKAASDLISPVSGTVVEINEVLEDTPELINQDAFENWIIKVELSDKSDLDHLMDATAYTAFCEK
;
A
#
# COMPACT_ATOMS: atom_id res chain seq x y z
N MET A 1 -19.50 -0.39 0.53
CA MET A 1 -18.60 0.04 -0.57
C MET A 1 -17.26 0.44 0.01
N ALA A 2 -16.19 0.00 -0.63
CA ALA A 2 -14.85 0.40 -0.20
C ALA A 2 -14.60 1.86 -0.55
N LYS A 3 -13.87 2.54 0.30
CA LYS A 3 -13.50 3.94 0.11
C LYS A 3 -12.36 4.02 -0.92
N VAL A 4 -12.45 4.98 -1.84
CA VAL A 4 -11.40 5.28 -2.82
C VAL A 4 -11.16 6.78 -2.76
N ILE A 5 -9.89 7.18 -2.73
CA ILE A 5 -9.51 8.59 -2.61
C ILE A 5 -8.93 9.08 -3.93
N GLU A 6 -9.43 10.23 -4.40
CA GLU A 6 -8.91 10.84 -5.61
C GLU A 6 -7.51 11.42 -5.37
N GLY A 7 -6.70 11.42 -6.42
CA GLY A 7 -5.34 11.94 -6.35
C GLY A 7 -4.30 10.91 -6.00
N LEU A 8 -4.73 9.69 -5.65
CA LEU A 8 -3.82 8.59 -5.39
C LEU A 8 -3.68 7.70 -6.62
N TYR A 9 -2.67 6.84 -6.60
CA TYR A 9 -2.45 5.82 -7.63
C TYR A 9 -2.71 4.46 -7.02
N TYR A 10 -3.23 3.51 -7.81
CA TYR A 10 -3.67 2.21 -7.32
C TYR A 10 -3.14 1.09 -8.20
N SER A 11 -2.74 -0.03 -7.58
CA SER A 11 -2.32 -1.22 -8.29
C SER A 11 -3.43 -2.26 -8.34
N GLU A 12 -3.29 -3.23 -9.26
CA GLU A 12 -4.26 -4.32 -9.38
C GLU A 12 -4.23 -5.26 -8.16
N SER A 13 -3.15 -5.26 -7.42
CA SER A 13 -3.02 -6.04 -6.18
C SER A 13 -3.51 -5.29 -4.95
N HIS A 14 -4.16 -4.15 -5.16
CA HIS A 14 -4.84 -3.36 -4.12
C HIS A 14 -3.89 -2.68 -3.13
N GLU A 15 -2.77 -2.21 -3.64
CA GLU A 15 -1.93 -1.24 -2.92
C GLU A 15 -2.16 0.14 -3.52
N TYR A 16 -1.96 1.17 -2.71
CA TYR A 16 -2.01 2.56 -3.18
C TYR A 16 -0.65 3.23 -2.99
N VAL A 17 -0.43 4.30 -3.74
CA VAL A 17 0.69 5.19 -3.48
C VAL A 17 0.19 6.63 -3.51
N ARG A 18 0.52 7.38 -2.45
CA ARG A 18 0.27 8.81 -2.37
C ARG A 18 1.60 9.53 -2.63
N VAL A 19 1.66 10.31 -3.69
CA VAL A 19 2.90 10.96 -4.09
C VAL A 19 2.98 12.36 -3.47
N GLU A 20 4.10 12.66 -2.81
CA GLU A 20 4.40 13.98 -2.28
C GLU A 20 5.83 14.31 -2.66
N GLY A 21 6.00 15.18 -3.67
CA GLY A 21 7.33 15.50 -4.20
C GLY A 21 7.98 14.28 -4.82
N ASP A 22 9.14 13.91 -4.30
CA ASP A 22 9.88 12.74 -4.79
C ASP A 22 9.58 11.48 -3.99
N PHE A 23 8.62 11.54 -3.07
CA PHE A 23 8.33 10.44 -2.16
C PHE A 23 6.95 9.86 -2.43
N GLY A 24 6.81 8.55 -2.19
CA GLY A 24 5.54 7.86 -2.26
C GLY A 24 5.24 7.17 -0.95
N PHE A 25 4.03 7.38 -0.43
CA PHE A 25 3.53 6.66 0.74
C PHE A 25 2.70 5.48 0.25
N VAL A 26 3.11 4.27 0.59
CA VAL A 26 2.51 3.04 0.08
C VAL A 26 1.78 2.31 1.19
N GLY A 27 0.58 1.85 0.89
CA GLY A 27 -0.20 1.03 1.82
C GLY A 27 -1.21 0.19 1.05
N ILE A 28 -2.07 -0.51 1.79
CA ILE A 28 -3.15 -1.28 1.17
C ILE A 28 -4.42 -0.43 1.14
N THR A 29 -5.28 -0.72 0.17
CA THR A 29 -6.52 0.05 0.00
C THR A 29 -7.59 -0.38 1.00
N ASP A 30 -8.64 0.43 1.09
CA ASP A 30 -9.79 0.08 1.91
C ASP A 30 -10.44 -1.23 1.44
N TYR A 31 -10.48 -1.44 0.14
CA TYR A 31 -10.95 -2.70 -0.44
C TYR A 31 -10.15 -3.89 0.10
N ALA A 32 -8.83 -3.75 0.12
CA ALA A 32 -7.95 -4.83 0.56
C ALA A 32 -8.15 -5.14 2.05
N GLN A 33 -8.25 -4.12 2.91
CA GLN A 33 -8.43 -4.37 4.34
C GLN A 33 -9.80 -4.96 4.63
N ASN A 34 -10.84 -4.59 3.88
CA ASN A 34 -12.15 -5.19 4.01
C ASN A 34 -12.12 -6.68 3.64
N ALA A 35 -11.40 -7.03 2.58
CA ALA A 35 -11.29 -8.41 2.13
C ALA A 35 -10.49 -9.26 3.11
N LEU A 36 -9.46 -8.68 3.73
CA LEU A 36 -8.62 -9.39 4.70
C LEU A 36 -9.31 -9.60 6.05
N GLY A 37 -10.14 -8.64 6.48
CA GLY A 37 -10.67 -8.63 7.84
C GLY A 37 -9.65 -8.07 8.82
N ASN A 38 -9.75 -8.44 10.08
CA ASN A 38 -8.91 -7.84 11.14
C ASN A 38 -7.43 -8.16 10.94
N VAL A 39 -6.63 -7.12 10.74
CA VAL A 39 -5.20 -7.24 10.55
C VAL A 39 -4.53 -7.47 11.91
N VAL A 40 -3.69 -8.49 11.99
CA VAL A 40 -3.02 -8.87 13.24
C VAL A 40 -1.51 -8.73 13.17
N TYR A 41 -0.94 -8.62 11.97
CA TYR A 41 0.51 -8.48 11.81
C TYR A 41 0.84 -7.85 10.46
N VAL A 42 1.84 -6.96 10.44
CA VAL A 42 2.36 -6.37 9.21
C VAL A 42 3.88 -6.60 9.19
N ASP A 43 4.35 -7.31 8.16
CA ASP A 43 5.78 -7.53 7.94
C ASP A 43 6.28 -6.42 7.03
N MET A 44 7.08 -5.51 7.56
CA MET A 44 7.59 -4.35 6.84
C MET A 44 9.07 -4.51 6.54
N PRO A 45 9.54 -3.92 5.41
CA PRO A 45 10.98 -3.89 5.14
C PRO A 45 11.70 -2.97 6.13
N GLU A 46 13.02 -2.89 5.99
CA GLU A 46 13.81 -1.97 6.80
C GLU A 46 14.06 -0.69 6.01
N VAL A 47 14.33 0.38 6.75
CA VAL A 47 14.79 1.63 6.14
C VAL A 47 16.09 1.35 5.37
N ASP A 48 16.22 1.95 4.21
CA ASP A 48 17.30 1.78 3.24
C ASP A 48 17.17 0.54 2.34
N ASP A 49 16.18 -0.33 2.58
CA ASP A 49 15.89 -1.42 1.65
C ASP A 49 15.38 -0.86 0.33
N GLU A 50 15.69 -1.53 -0.77
CA GLU A 50 15.16 -1.17 -2.07
C GLU A 50 13.90 -1.97 -2.36
N VAL A 51 12.91 -1.31 -2.98
CA VAL A 51 11.69 -1.97 -3.47
C VAL A 51 11.63 -1.82 -4.98
N VAL A 52 11.02 -2.78 -5.64
CA VAL A 52 10.91 -2.81 -7.12
C VAL A 52 9.45 -3.00 -7.48
N ALA A 53 8.95 -2.16 -8.41
CA ALA A 53 7.57 -2.25 -8.86
C ALA A 53 7.25 -3.66 -9.34
N GLY A 54 6.15 -4.22 -8.83
CA GLY A 54 5.72 -5.56 -9.18
C GLY A 54 6.31 -6.67 -8.32
N GLU A 55 7.21 -6.35 -7.39
CA GLU A 55 7.83 -7.34 -6.50
C GLU A 55 7.35 -7.19 -5.06
N GLU A 56 7.39 -8.28 -4.33
CA GLU A 56 6.99 -8.31 -2.93
C GLU A 56 7.94 -7.47 -2.07
N PHE A 57 7.37 -6.66 -1.17
CA PHE A 57 8.18 -5.90 -0.21
C PHE A 57 7.84 -6.23 1.24
N GLY A 58 6.81 -7.01 1.47
CA GLY A 58 6.40 -7.38 2.82
C GLY A 58 5.15 -8.23 2.76
N ALA A 59 4.46 -8.32 3.89
CA ALA A 59 3.24 -9.12 3.99
C ALA A 59 2.31 -8.55 5.06
N VAL A 60 1.04 -8.83 4.93
CA VAL A 60 0.05 -8.49 5.94
C VAL A 60 -0.71 -9.75 6.32
N GLU A 61 -0.90 -9.97 7.62
CA GLU A 61 -1.64 -11.12 8.11
C GLU A 61 -2.90 -10.67 8.84
N SER A 62 -3.99 -11.36 8.58
CA SER A 62 -5.25 -11.12 9.26
C SER A 62 -5.66 -12.39 10.01
N VAL A 63 -6.78 -12.30 10.75
CA VAL A 63 -7.30 -13.45 11.49
C VAL A 63 -7.68 -14.62 10.60
N LYS A 64 -7.86 -14.41 9.30
CA LYS A 64 -8.31 -15.44 8.38
C LYS A 64 -7.37 -15.71 7.20
N ALA A 65 -6.38 -14.86 6.95
CA ALA A 65 -5.53 -14.99 5.75
C ALA A 65 -4.22 -14.26 5.89
N ALA A 66 -3.28 -14.57 5.00
CA ALA A 66 -2.05 -13.81 4.84
C ALA A 66 -1.94 -13.42 3.37
N SER A 67 -1.38 -12.25 3.12
CA SER A 67 -1.25 -11.70 1.77
C SER A 67 0.10 -11.01 1.60
N ASP A 68 0.75 -11.27 0.47
CA ASP A 68 1.99 -10.57 0.14
C ASP A 68 1.67 -9.13 -0.26
N LEU A 69 2.57 -8.23 0.12
CA LEU A 69 2.49 -6.82 -0.28
C LEU A 69 3.38 -6.61 -1.49
N ILE A 70 2.76 -6.21 -2.60
CA ILE A 70 3.47 -5.99 -3.86
C ILE A 70 3.66 -4.49 -4.04
N SER A 71 4.92 -4.07 -4.28
CA SER A 71 5.20 -2.65 -4.42
C SER A 71 4.67 -2.12 -5.76
N PRO A 72 3.90 -1.03 -5.73
CA PRO A 72 3.46 -0.39 -6.97
C PRO A 72 4.54 0.47 -7.61
N VAL A 73 5.64 0.74 -6.90
CA VAL A 73 6.70 1.64 -7.36
C VAL A 73 8.07 1.09 -7.00
N SER A 74 9.09 1.63 -7.67
CA SER A 74 10.50 1.31 -7.36
C SER A 74 11.14 2.47 -6.61
N GLY A 75 12.02 2.17 -5.69
CA GLY A 75 12.74 3.18 -4.94
C GLY A 75 13.37 2.63 -3.69
N THR A 76 13.76 3.54 -2.80
CA THR A 76 14.41 3.19 -1.53
C THR A 76 13.48 3.54 -0.37
N VAL A 77 13.32 2.62 0.56
CA VAL A 77 12.50 2.84 1.76
C VAL A 77 13.22 3.85 2.65
N VAL A 78 12.57 4.98 2.90
CA VAL A 78 13.14 6.04 3.75
C VAL A 78 12.48 6.07 5.12
N GLU A 79 11.29 5.49 5.24
CA GLU A 79 10.56 5.44 6.51
C GLU A 79 9.58 4.27 6.49
N ILE A 80 9.40 3.64 7.66
CA ILE A 80 8.33 2.65 7.84
C ILE A 80 7.37 3.17 8.92
N ASN A 81 6.12 2.75 8.86
CA ASN A 81 5.13 3.18 9.85
C ASN A 81 5.20 2.24 11.06
N GLU A 82 6.11 2.55 11.98
CA GLU A 82 6.42 1.67 13.11
C GLU A 82 5.24 1.39 14.03
N VAL A 83 4.27 2.30 14.07
CA VAL A 83 3.09 2.09 14.93
C VAL A 83 2.33 0.82 14.55
N LEU A 84 2.45 0.38 13.30
CA LEU A 84 1.79 -0.83 12.83
C LEU A 84 2.42 -2.10 13.40
N GLU A 85 3.64 -2.03 13.94
CA GLU A 85 4.25 -3.19 14.61
C GLU A 85 3.50 -3.54 15.89
N ASP A 86 3.04 -2.52 16.62
CA ASP A 86 2.33 -2.71 17.88
C ASP A 86 0.81 -2.69 17.69
N THR A 87 0.32 -1.94 16.69
CA THR A 87 -1.11 -1.71 16.51
C THR A 87 -1.47 -1.89 15.03
N PRO A 88 -1.32 -3.11 14.48
CA PRO A 88 -1.59 -3.34 13.05
C PRO A 88 -3.04 -3.11 12.66
N GLU A 89 -3.97 -3.23 13.59
CA GLU A 89 -5.40 -3.01 13.34
C GLU A 89 -5.76 -1.56 12.99
N LEU A 90 -4.80 -0.63 13.10
CA LEU A 90 -5.03 0.74 12.62
C LEU A 90 -5.35 0.76 11.12
N ILE A 91 -4.82 -0.21 10.37
CA ILE A 91 -5.14 -0.32 8.95
C ILE A 91 -6.64 -0.53 8.74
N ASN A 92 -7.27 -1.30 9.62
CA ASN A 92 -8.72 -1.53 9.54
C ASN A 92 -9.53 -0.28 9.90
N GLN A 93 -8.98 0.60 10.71
CA GLN A 93 -9.64 1.84 11.09
C GLN A 93 -9.59 2.87 9.97
N ASP A 94 -8.42 3.02 9.35
CA ASP A 94 -8.24 3.92 8.21
C ASP A 94 -7.00 3.51 7.42
N ALA A 95 -7.19 2.76 6.36
CA ALA A 95 -6.10 2.23 5.55
C ALA A 95 -5.28 3.34 4.86
N PHE A 96 -5.92 4.47 4.53
CA PHE A 96 -5.24 5.55 3.81
C PHE A 96 -4.43 6.45 4.74
N GLU A 97 -4.86 6.61 5.99
CA GLU A 97 -4.08 7.34 6.99
C GLU A 97 -2.91 6.51 7.51
N ASN A 98 -3.06 5.20 7.50
CA ASN A 98 -2.06 4.28 8.07
C ASN A 98 -1.28 3.60 6.97
N TRP A 99 -0.48 4.40 6.24
CA TRP A 99 0.43 3.89 5.22
C TRP A 99 1.46 2.97 5.86
N ILE A 100 2.06 2.09 5.05
CA ILE A 100 2.99 1.07 5.54
C ILE A 100 4.43 1.52 5.38
N ILE A 101 4.81 2.01 4.20
CA ILE A 101 6.18 2.47 3.94
C ILE A 101 6.16 3.80 3.20
N LYS A 102 7.26 4.56 3.35
CA LYS A 102 7.52 5.76 2.57
C LYS A 102 8.75 5.49 1.72
N VAL A 103 8.65 5.71 0.43
CA VAL A 103 9.68 5.36 -0.55
C VAL A 103 10.16 6.62 -1.26
N GLU A 104 11.48 6.78 -1.39
CA GLU A 104 12.03 7.77 -2.30
C GLU A 104 11.98 7.17 -3.69
N LEU A 105 11.17 7.75 -4.57
CA LEU A 105 10.90 7.18 -5.88
C LEU A 105 12.12 7.29 -6.78
N SER A 106 12.54 6.16 -7.36
CA SER A 106 13.68 6.13 -8.28
C SER A 106 13.27 6.47 -9.70
N ASP A 107 12.00 6.16 -10.06
CA ASP A 107 11.50 6.38 -11.40
C ASP A 107 10.00 6.63 -11.33
N LYS A 108 9.60 7.89 -11.54
CA LYS A 108 8.18 8.25 -11.47
C LYS A 108 7.37 7.68 -12.64
N SER A 109 8.02 7.15 -13.66
CA SER A 109 7.30 6.51 -14.77
C SER A 109 6.55 5.26 -14.33
N ASP A 110 6.89 4.66 -13.19
CA ASP A 110 6.12 3.55 -12.63
C ASP A 110 4.68 3.94 -12.38
N LEU A 111 4.42 5.22 -12.10
CA LEU A 111 3.07 5.72 -11.85
C LEU A 111 2.18 5.64 -13.09
N ASP A 112 2.78 5.66 -14.28
CA ASP A 112 2.04 5.62 -15.54
C ASP A 112 1.32 4.29 -15.75
N HIS A 113 1.73 3.24 -15.05
CA HIS A 113 1.14 1.92 -15.14
C HIS A 113 0.06 1.67 -14.09
N LEU A 114 -0.18 2.64 -13.23
CA LEU A 114 -1.12 2.50 -12.13
C LEU A 114 -2.47 3.13 -12.49
N MET A 115 -3.49 2.76 -11.75
CA MET A 115 -4.84 3.27 -11.96
C MET A 115 -5.07 4.54 -11.14
N ASP A 116 -5.88 5.46 -11.67
CA ASP A 116 -6.38 6.56 -10.86
C ASP A 116 -7.62 6.08 -10.08
N ALA A 117 -8.24 6.97 -9.32
CA ALA A 117 -9.40 6.61 -8.49
C ALA A 117 -10.56 6.09 -9.33
N THR A 118 -10.82 6.70 -10.49
CA THR A 118 -11.93 6.31 -11.36
C THR A 118 -11.71 4.91 -11.93
N ALA A 119 -10.50 4.64 -12.45
CA ALA A 119 -10.16 3.34 -13.02
C ALA A 119 -10.17 2.26 -11.94
N TYR A 120 -9.64 2.56 -10.76
CA TYR A 120 -9.59 1.60 -9.68
C TYR A 120 -10.99 1.27 -9.16
N THR A 121 -11.87 2.27 -9.05
CA THR A 121 -13.26 2.03 -8.65
C THR A 121 -13.95 1.06 -9.61
N ALA A 122 -13.77 1.27 -10.91
CA ALA A 122 -14.34 0.36 -11.92
C ALA A 122 -13.72 -1.04 -11.81
N PHE A 123 -12.44 -1.12 -11.52
CA PHE A 123 -11.73 -2.39 -11.35
C PHE A 123 -12.30 -3.18 -10.16
N CYS A 124 -12.58 -2.52 -9.05
CA CYS A 124 -13.13 -3.17 -7.86
C CYS A 124 -14.57 -3.66 -8.05
N GLU A 125 -15.30 -3.09 -8.99
CA GLU A 125 -16.69 -3.45 -9.25
C GLU A 125 -16.86 -4.64 -10.19
N LYS A 126 -15.78 -5.16 -10.73
CA LYS A 126 -15.85 -6.30 -11.64
C LYS A 126 -16.16 -7.61 -10.93
#